data_454e19e0682aacb126f1599ced7dd652
#
_entry.id   454e19e0682aacb126f1599ced7dd652
#
_cell.length_a   1.000
_cell.length_b   1.000
_cell.length_c   1.000
_cell.angle_alpha   90.00
_cell.angle_beta   90.00
_cell.angle_gamma   90.00
#
_symmetry.space_group_name_H-M   'P 1'
#
loop_
_entity.id
_entity.type
_entity.pdbx_description
1 polymer ?
#
loop_
_entity_poly.entity_id
_entity_poly.type
_entity_poly.pdbx_seq_one_letter_code
_entity_poly.pdbx_strand_id
1 'polypeptide(L)'
;MKRKFIGLKIIILLVVLLILPLQVLAGGAKDTVEAQINKMLTKMQTPEFKGLARDAKLAEISAIINEVFDYEELSRRTLGREWRKFSPDQQKEFVTLFEKLLQGIYADRILAYTHEKIEFGKETELRKGQTEVESYIITTDNKKVPLFYRMTNKSGQWRVYDVVIEGISMVKNYRGQFREILSKNKPEDLLQTLRDKTKEKPAG
;
A
#
# COMPACT_ATOMS: atom_id res chain seq x y z
N MET A 1 -44.18 6.33 51.23
CA MET A 1 -42.75 6.04 50.88
C MET A 1 -42.62 5.26 49.55
N LYS A 2 -43.09 5.77 48.40
CA LYS A 2 -43.03 5.04 47.09
C LYS A 2 -42.56 5.90 45.92
N ARG A 3 -41.92 7.05 46.14
CA ARG A 3 -41.55 7.98 45.05
C ARG A 3 -40.04 8.09 44.71
N LYS A 4 -39.12 7.40 45.44
CA LYS A 4 -37.67 7.53 45.27
C LYS A 4 -37.01 6.51 44.32
N PHE A 5 -37.72 5.47 43.84
CA PHE A 5 -37.14 4.42 43.03
C PHE A 5 -37.30 4.59 41.52
N ILE A 6 -38.16 5.52 41.07
CA ILE A 6 -38.42 5.72 39.62
C ILE A 6 -37.30 6.55 38.96
N GLY A 7 -36.75 7.53 39.72
CA GLY A 7 -35.67 8.39 39.20
C GLY A 7 -34.35 7.66 38.94
N LEU A 8 -34.02 6.67 39.78
CA LEU A 8 -32.76 5.93 39.66
C LEU A 8 -32.75 4.96 38.46
N LYS A 9 -33.88 4.38 38.12
CA LYS A 9 -34.01 3.48 36.94
C LYS A 9 -33.93 4.23 35.61
N ILE A 10 -34.39 5.47 35.54
CA ILE A 10 -34.33 6.30 34.36
C ILE A 10 -32.90 6.80 34.11
N ILE A 11 -32.13 7.12 35.19
CA ILE A 11 -30.74 7.54 35.06
C ILE A 11 -29.85 6.38 34.56
N ILE A 12 -30.09 5.15 35.03
CA ILE A 12 -29.35 3.95 34.56
C ILE A 12 -29.66 3.65 33.09
N LEU A 13 -30.90 3.87 32.65
CA LEU A 13 -31.27 3.66 31.23
C LEU A 13 -30.63 4.70 30.30
N LEU A 14 -30.44 5.94 30.76
CA LEU A 14 -29.82 7.03 30.02
C LEU A 14 -28.30 6.89 29.88
N VAL A 15 -27.64 6.28 30.85
CA VAL A 15 -26.19 6.02 30.81
C VAL A 15 -25.83 4.83 29.94
N VAL A 16 -26.73 3.84 29.79
CA VAL A 16 -26.51 2.70 28.89
C VAL A 16 -26.69 3.09 27.41
N LEU A 17 -27.41 4.17 27.10
CA LEU A 17 -27.61 4.65 25.74
C LEU A 17 -26.42 5.44 25.16
N LEU A 18 -25.41 5.78 25.97
CA LEU A 18 -24.25 6.59 25.61
C LEU A 18 -22.99 5.78 25.23
N ILE A 19 -23.07 4.45 25.30
CA ILE A 19 -21.99 3.56 24.84
C ILE A 19 -22.45 2.85 23.56
N LEU A 20 -22.89 3.62 22.58
CA LEU A 20 -22.85 3.12 21.20
C LEU A 20 -21.37 3.19 20.78
N PRO A 21 -20.74 2.05 20.42
CA PRO A 21 -19.44 2.14 19.81
C PRO A 21 -19.59 3.03 18.57
N LEU A 22 -18.87 4.16 18.51
CA LEU A 22 -18.63 4.82 17.24
C LEU A 22 -18.05 3.75 16.34
N GLN A 23 -18.87 3.17 15.49
CA GLN A 23 -18.37 2.43 14.35
C GLN A 23 -17.69 3.49 13.48
N VAL A 24 -16.38 3.63 13.65
CA VAL A 24 -15.57 4.26 12.64
C VAL A 24 -15.86 3.44 11.38
N LEU A 25 -16.68 3.98 10.50
CA LEU A 25 -16.86 3.46 9.16
C LEU A 25 -15.45 3.50 8.55
N ALA A 26 -14.74 2.37 8.63
CA ALA A 26 -13.53 2.20 7.88
C ALA A 26 -13.93 2.43 6.42
N GLY A 27 -13.43 3.50 5.82
CA GLY A 27 -13.73 3.84 4.43
C GLY A 27 -13.51 2.64 3.52
N GLY A 28 -14.15 2.62 2.36
CA GLY A 28 -13.96 1.59 1.35
C GLY A 28 -12.49 1.51 0.90
N ALA A 29 -12.15 0.49 0.14
CA ALA A 29 -10.80 0.37 -0.40
C ALA A 29 -10.46 1.58 -1.28
N LYS A 30 -11.41 2.04 -2.08
CA LYS A 30 -11.27 3.23 -2.91
C LYS A 30 -10.97 4.47 -2.06
N ASP A 31 -11.76 4.71 -1.02
CA ASP A 31 -11.55 5.88 -0.14
C ASP A 31 -10.19 5.85 0.52
N THR A 32 -9.72 4.65 0.90
CA THR A 32 -8.40 4.46 1.52
C THR A 32 -7.27 4.85 0.58
N VAL A 33 -7.26 4.32 -0.65
CA VAL A 33 -6.17 4.62 -1.60
C VAL A 33 -6.26 6.06 -2.11
N GLU A 34 -7.45 6.58 -2.32
CA GLU A 34 -7.68 7.97 -2.73
C GLU A 34 -7.18 8.96 -1.68
N ALA A 35 -7.48 8.72 -0.41
CA ALA A 35 -6.99 9.55 0.68
C ALA A 35 -5.45 9.57 0.76
N GLN A 36 -4.79 8.42 0.57
CA GLN A 36 -3.33 8.35 0.59
C GLN A 36 -2.68 9.03 -0.62
N ILE A 37 -3.27 8.88 -1.80
CA ILE A 37 -2.79 9.59 -3.00
C ILE A 37 -2.95 11.09 -2.81
N ASN A 38 -4.09 11.57 -2.34
CA ASN A 38 -4.32 12.98 -2.09
C ASN A 38 -3.37 13.54 -1.02
N LYS A 39 -3.11 12.77 0.06
CA LYS A 39 -2.10 13.11 1.08
C LYS A 39 -0.72 13.28 0.45
N MET A 40 -0.31 12.35 -0.40
CA MET A 40 0.98 12.39 -1.10
C MET A 40 1.05 13.61 -2.04
N LEU A 41 0.05 13.84 -2.87
CA LEU A 41 0.01 14.96 -3.80
C LEU A 41 0.02 16.31 -3.08
N THR A 42 -0.75 16.45 -2.01
CA THR A 42 -0.76 17.66 -1.17
C THR A 42 0.62 17.90 -0.57
N LYS A 43 1.27 16.86 -0.03
CA LYS A 43 2.62 16.96 0.54
C LYS A 43 3.64 17.44 -0.51
N MET A 44 3.59 16.86 -1.71
CA MET A 44 4.52 17.21 -2.80
C MET A 44 4.38 18.68 -3.27
N GLN A 45 3.24 19.31 -3.03
CA GLN A 45 3.01 20.70 -3.41
C GLN A 45 3.53 21.71 -2.39
N THR A 46 3.83 21.30 -1.16
CA THR A 46 4.28 22.22 -0.11
C THR A 46 5.66 22.82 -0.42
N PRO A 47 5.91 24.10 -0.06
CA PRO A 47 7.23 24.71 -0.24
C PRO A 47 8.34 23.94 0.49
N GLU A 48 8.04 23.43 1.70
CA GLU A 48 8.97 22.65 2.51
C GLU A 48 9.42 21.41 1.77
N PHE A 49 8.48 20.63 1.21
CA PHE A 49 8.81 19.44 0.44
C PHE A 49 9.62 19.78 -0.82
N LYS A 50 9.24 20.83 -1.54
CA LYS A 50 9.96 21.25 -2.76
C LYS A 50 11.41 21.62 -2.47
N GLY A 51 11.70 22.19 -1.28
CA GLY A 51 13.02 22.56 -0.83
C GLY A 51 13.90 21.40 -0.33
N LEU A 52 13.35 20.21 -0.13
CA LEU A 52 14.11 19.05 0.35
C LEU A 52 15.09 18.53 -0.71
N ALA A 53 16.20 17.96 -0.23
CA ALA A 53 17.06 17.12 -1.05
C ALA A 53 16.31 15.84 -1.51
N ARG A 54 16.73 15.25 -2.63
CA ARG A 54 16.08 14.07 -3.24
C ARG A 54 15.81 12.94 -2.24
N ASP A 55 16.79 12.57 -1.45
CA ASP A 55 16.67 11.45 -0.50
C ASP A 55 15.66 11.74 0.62
N ALA A 56 15.60 13.00 1.09
CA ALA A 56 14.59 13.42 2.05
C ALA A 56 13.18 13.43 1.45
N LYS A 57 13.01 13.86 0.19
CA LYS A 57 11.74 13.73 -0.55
C LYS A 57 11.28 12.28 -0.63
N LEU A 58 12.20 11.38 -0.97
CA LEU A 58 11.89 9.96 -1.06
C LEU A 58 11.49 9.36 0.30
N ALA A 59 12.18 9.74 1.37
CA ALA A 59 11.84 9.28 2.72
C ALA A 59 10.40 9.70 3.12
N GLU A 60 10.02 10.94 2.85
CA GLU A 60 8.67 11.45 3.14
C GLU A 60 7.58 10.75 2.32
N ILE A 61 7.81 10.56 1.02
CA ILE A 61 6.87 9.84 0.16
C ILE A 61 6.76 8.38 0.56
N SER A 62 7.89 7.72 0.84
CA SER A 62 7.91 6.33 1.30
C SER A 62 7.12 6.15 2.59
N ALA A 63 7.22 7.07 3.53
CA ALA A 63 6.44 7.03 4.77
C ALA A 63 4.92 7.03 4.49
N ILE A 64 4.45 7.86 3.55
CA ILE A 64 3.04 7.91 3.15
C ILE A 64 2.62 6.60 2.46
N ILE A 65 3.43 6.07 1.54
CA ILE A 65 3.16 4.82 0.84
C ILE A 65 3.08 3.65 1.83
N ASN A 66 3.97 3.59 2.81
CA ASN A 66 4.04 2.52 3.81
C ASN A 66 2.79 2.45 4.70
N GLU A 67 2.04 3.55 4.84
CA GLU A 67 0.78 3.55 5.58
C GLU A 67 -0.31 2.71 4.91
N VAL A 68 -0.25 2.49 3.59
CA VAL A 68 -1.29 1.78 2.83
C VAL A 68 -0.82 0.47 2.23
N PHE A 69 0.49 0.25 2.04
CA PHE A 69 1.02 -0.99 1.47
C PHE A 69 1.16 -2.10 2.51
N ASP A 70 0.84 -3.33 2.10
CA ASP A 70 1.13 -4.57 2.82
C ASP A 70 2.31 -5.26 2.11
N TYR A 71 3.53 -4.84 2.43
CA TYR A 71 4.73 -5.39 1.82
C TYR A 71 4.95 -6.87 2.14
N GLU A 72 4.47 -7.35 3.29
CA GLU A 72 4.53 -8.77 3.62
C GLU A 72 3.64 -9.59 2.68
N GLU A 73 2.38 -9.18 2.52
CA GLU A 73 1.44 -9.86 1.62
C GLU A 73 1.90 -9.76 0.16
N LEU A 74 2.40 -8.60 -0.28
CA LEU A 74 2.99 -8.40 -1.60
C LEU A 74 4.16 -9.35 -1.83
N SER A 75 5.11 -9.44 -0.87
CA SER A 75 6.28 -10.33 -0.91
C SER A 75 5.88 -11.80 -0.95
N ARG A 76 4.99 -12.20 -0.06
CA ARG A 76 4.47 -13.57 0.03
C ARG A 76 3.81 -13.99 -1.29
N ARG A 77 3.02 -13.10 -1.89
CA ARG A 77 2.38 -13.36 -3.20
C ARG A 77 3.40 -13.41 -4.33
N THR A 78 4.41 -12.59 -4.28
CA THR A 78 5.47 -12.53 -5.30
C THR A 78 6.31 -13.80 -5.29
N LEU A 79 6.73 -14.29 -4.14
CA LEU A 79 7.44 -15.57 -4.04
C LEU A 79 6.51 -16.79 -4.26
N GLY A 80 5.21 -16.67 -3.95
CA GLY A 80 4.24 -17.73 -4.12
C GLY A 80 4.63 -19.00 -3.32
N ARG A 81 4.84 -20.14 -4.02
CA ARG A 81 5.22 -21.41 -3.37
C ARG A 81 6.62 -21.37 -2.79
N GLU A 82 7.51 -20.60 -3.36
CA GLU A 82 8.91 -20.46 -2.93
C GLU A 82 9.01 -19.82 -1.54
N TRP A 83 8.03 -19.01 -1.12
CA TRP A 83 7.97 -18.39 0.21
C TRP A 83 8.25 -19.37 1.35
N ARG A 84 7.76 -20.61 1.23
CA ARG A 84 7.91 -21.65 2.25
C ARG A 84 9.34 -22.22 2.37
N LYS A 85 10.19 -21.95 1.39
CA LYS A 85 11.61 -22.38 1.39
C LYS A 85 12.49 -21.38 2.13
N PHE A 86 12.00 -20.18 2.42
CA PHE A 86 12.69 -19.16 3.18
C PHE A 86 12.48 -19.39 4.67
N SER A 87 13.55 -19.29 5.48
CA SER A 87 13.42 -19.22 6.93
C SER A 87 12.67 -17.95 7.36
N PRO A 88 12.15 -17.88 8.60
CA PRO A 88 11.46 -16.67 9.08
C PRO A 88 12.33 -15.41 8.98
N ASP A 89 13.62 -15.49 9.23
CA ASP A 89 14.53 -14.36 9.11
C ASP A 89 14.77 -13.96 7.65
N GLN A 90 14.94 -14.94 6.77
CA GLN A 90 15.03 -14.70 5.33
C GLN A 90 13.74 -14.10 4.75
N GLN A 91 12.56 -14.48 5.26
CA GLN A 91 11.30 -13.88 4.87
C GLN A 91 11.24 -12.39 5.24
N LYS A 92 11.62 -12.04 6.48
CA LYS A 92 11.69 -10.65 6.94
C LYS A 92 12.67 -9.83 6.11
N GLU A 93 13.85 -10.39 5.88
CA GLU A 93 14.87 -9.74 5.07
C GLU A 93 14.38 -9.53 3.63
N PHE A 94 13.77 -10.54 3.02
CA PHE A 94 13.19 -10.43 1.68
C PHE A 94 12.17 -9.29 1.61
N VAL A 95 11.26 -9.17 2.57
CA VAL A 95 10.27 -8.08 2.63
C VAL A 95 10.97 -6.72 2.61
N THR A 96 11.96 -6.54 3.48
CA THR A 96 12.72 -5.28 3.58
C THR A 96 13.49 -4.94 2.31
N LEU A 97 14.16 -5.92 1.72
CA LEU A 97 14.93 -5.73 0.49
C LEU A 97 14.03 -5.47 -0.71
N PHE A 98 12.90 -6.17 -0.79
CA PHE A 98 11.95 -6.00 -1.89
C PHE A 98 11.22 -4.65 -1.82
N GLU A 99 10.85 -4.19 -0.62
CA GLU A 99 10.36 -2.83 -0.40
C GLU A 99 11.37 -1.79 -0.91
N LYS A 100 12.63 -1.89 -0.48
CA LYS A 100 13.70 -0.98 -0.94
C LYS A 100 13.90 -1.01 -2.45
N LEU A 101 13.88 -2.20 -3.05
CA LEU A 101 13.98 -2.36 -4.50
C LEU A 101 12.85 -1.62 -5.22
N LEU A 102 11.61 -1.79 -4.78
CA LEU A 102 10.45 -1.14 -5.37
C LEU A 102 10.53 0.38 -5.21
N GLN A 103 10.86 0.85 -4.00
CA GLN A 103 11.06 2.27 -3.75
C GLN A 103 12.13 2.86 -4.68
N GLY A 104 13.27 2.19 -4.85
CA GLY A 104 14.33 2.64 -5.75
C GLY A 104 13.90 2.73 -7.21
N ILE A 105 13.18 1.71 -7.72
CA ILE A 105 12.76 1.66 -9.12
C ILE A 105 11.69 2.70 -9.47
N TYR A 106 10.75 2.96 -8.54
CA TYR A 106 9.62 3.86 -8.79
C TYR A 106 9.83 5.28 -8.27
N ALA A 107 10.90 5.51 -7.50
CA ALA A 107 11.23 6.78 -6.85
C ALA A 107 11.18 7.97 -7.82
N ASP A 108 11.94 7.89 -8.90
CA ASP A 108 12.08 9.02 -9.82
C ASP A 108 10.79 9.27 -10.60
N ARG A 109 10.03 8.22 -10.91
CA ARG A 109 8.70 8.36 -11.55
C ARG A 109 7.71 9.07 -10.63
N ILE A 110 7.74 8.76 -9.33
CA ILE A 110 6.89 9.42 -8.35
C ILE A 110 7.31 10.87 -8.17
N LEU A 111 8.61 11.15 -8.06
CA LEU A 111 9.11 12.53 -7.92
C LEU A 111 8.96 13.38 -9.18
N ALA A 112 8.93 12.74 -10.36
CA ALA A 112 8.69 13.41 -11.63
C ALA A 112 7.21 13.77 -11.86
N TYR A 113 6.30 13.27 -11.01
CA TYR A 113 4.89 13.66 -11.04
C TYR A 113 4.76 15.16 -10.75
N THR A 114 4.15 15.91 -11.65
CA THR A 114 4.06 17.38 -11.54
C THR A 114 2.62 17.88 -11.39
N HIS A 115 1.79 17.66 -12.39
CA HIS A 115 0.45 18.22 -12.46
C HIS A 115 -0.57 17.29 -13.17
N GLU A 116 -0.23 16.02 -13.34
CA GLU A 116 -1.13 15.06 -13.91
C GLU A 116 -2.35 14.89 -13.00
N LYS A 117 -3.53 14.73 -13.59
CA LYS A 117 -4.75 14.45 -12.84
C LYS A 117 -4.86 12.96 -12.59
N ILE A 118 -5.24 12.56 -11.38
CA ILE A 118 -5.61 11.17 -11.09
C ILE A 118 -7.13 11.08 -10.99
N GLU A 119 -7.71 10.23 -11.84
CA GLU A 119 -9.14 9.92 -11.84
C GLU A 119 -9.35 8.53 -11.27
N PHE A 120 -10.21 8.40 -10.26
CA PHE A 120 -10.60 7.11 -9.70
C PHE A 120 -11.84 6.56 -10.42
N GLY A 121 -11.73 5.30 -10.85
CA GLY A 121 -12.81 4.55 -11.46
C GLY A 121 -13.66 3.78 -10.45
N LYS A 122 -14.06 2.58 -10.84
CA LYS A 122 -14.86 1.69 -10.01
C LYS A 122 -13.99 0.89 -9.03
N GLU A 123 -14.65 0.40 -8.00
CA GLU A 123 -14.14 -0.62 -7.10
C GLU A 123 -14.80 -1.96 -7.48
N THR A 124 -14.00 -3.01 -7.70
CA THR A 124 -14.47 -4.32 -8.11
C THR A 124 -14.03 -5.36 -7.09
N GLU A 125 -14.96 -6.05 -6.45
CA GLU A 125 -14.64 -7.16 -5.57
C GLU A 125 -14.06 -8.32 -6.39
N LEU A 126 -12.83 -8.74 -6.05
CA LEU A 126 -12.16 -9.88 -6.66
C LEU A 126 -12.56 -11.18 -5.96
N ARG A 127 -12.71 -11.12 -4.65
CA ARG A 127 -13.22 -12.15 -3.74
C ARG A 127 -13.44 -11.52 -2.36
N LYS A 128 -14.14 -12.22 -1.47
CA LYS A 128 -14.43 -11.73 -0.11
C LYS A 128 -13.17 -11.14 0.57
N GLY A 129 -13.23 -9.86 0.92
CA GLY A 129 -12.14 -9.12 1.55
C GLY A 129 -10.97 -8.78 0.62
N GLN A 130 -11.15 -8.88 -0.69
CA GLN A 130 -10.17 -8.40 -1.67
C GLN A 130 -10.88 -7.67 -2.82
N THR A 131 -10.32 -6.54 -3.19
CA THR A 131 -10.89 -5.69 -4.23
C THR A 131 -9.79 -5.10 -5.12
N GLU A 132 -10.17 -4.70 -6.31
CA GLU A 132 -9.35 -3.91 -7.22
C GLU A 132 -9.99 -2.53 -7.37
N VAL A 133 -9.21 -1.49 -7.10
CA VAL A 133 -9.60 -0.08 -7.28
C VAL A 133 -8.95 0.42 -8.56
N GLU A 134 -9.78 0.84 -9.50
CA GLU A 134 -9.32 1.44 -10.74
C GLU A 134 -8.91 2.90 -10.52
N SER A 135 -7.79 3.29 -11.09
CA SER A 135 -7.43 4.70 -11.27
C SER A 135 -6.74 4.91 -12.62
N TYR A 136 -6.68 6.16 -13.02
CA TYR A 136 -6.10 6.57 -14.29
C TYR A 136 -5.28 7.84 -14.07
N ILE A 137 -4.02 7.81 -14.48
CA ILE A 137 -3.21 9.01 -14.58
C ILE A 137 -3.55 9.67 -15.92
N ILE A 138 -4.03 10.91 -15.86
CA ILE A 138 -4.31 11.71 -17.05
C ILE A 138 -3.09 12.55 -17.32
N THR A 139 -2.36 12.20 -18.36
CA THR A 139 -1.15 12.92 -18.75
C THR A 139 -1.48 14.28 -19.38
N THR A 140 -0.49 15.15 -19.53
CA THR A 140 -0.65 16.50 -20.12
C THR A 140 -1.13 16.46 -21.57
N ASP A 141 -0.88 15.36 -22.30
CA ASP A 141 -1.40 15.10 -23.64
C ASP A 141 -2.74 14.34 -23.64
N ASN A 142 -3.46 14.36 -22.50
CA ASN A 142 -4.77 13.73 -22.29
C ASN A 142 -4.82 12.21 -22.47
N LYS A 143 -3.71 11.52 -22.41
CA LYS A 143 -3.72 10.05 -22.39
C LYS A 143 -4.12 9.54 -21.01
N LYS A 144 -4.91 8.46 -21.01
CA LYS A 144 -5.29 7.74 -19.79
C LYS A 144 -4.36 6.56 -19.57
N VAL A 145 -3.49 6.64 -18.58
CA VAL A 145 -2.60 5.54 -18.18
C VAL A 145 -3.25 4.79 -17.02
N PRO A 146 -3.68 3.53 -17.20
CA PRO A 146 -4.33 2.77 -16.14
C PRO A 146 -3.34 2.38 -15.05
N LEU A 147 -3.71 2.66 -13.81
CA LEU A 147 -2.97 2.34 -12.60
C LEU A 147 -3.95 1.80 -11.57
N PHE A 148 -4.04 0.49 -11.40
CA PHE A 148 -5.01 -0.16 -10.53
C PHE A 148 -4.35 -0.70 -9.27
N TYR A 149 -5.07 -0.66 -8.16
CA TYR A 149 -4.61 -1.12 -6.86
C TYR A 149 -5.40 -2.34 -6.41
N ARG A 150 -4.71 -3.46 -6.16
CA ARG A 150 -5.33 -4.61 -5.53
C ARG A 150 -5.13 -4.56 -4.05
N MET A 151 -6.22 -4.61 -3.32
CA MET A 151 -6.25 -4.39 -1.89
C MET A 151 -6.84 -5.58 -1.16
N THR A 152 -6.39 -5.77 0.06
CA THR A 152 -6.96 -6.77 0.98
C THR A 152 -7.40 -6.08 2.26
N ASN A 153 -8.56 -6.50 2.77
CA ASN A 153 -9.03 -6.08 4.08
C ASN A 153 -8.53 -7.07 5.13
N LYS A 154 -7.64 -6.62 6.00
CA LYS A 154 -7.18 -7.37 7.17
C LYS A 154 -7.60 -6.61 8.43
N SER A 155 -8.41 -7.24 9.27
CA SER A 155 -8.84 -6.65 10.54
C SER A 155 -9.49 -5.25 10.42
N GLY A 156 -10.28 -5.05 9.36
CA GLY A 156 -10.97 -3.78 9.10
C GLY A 156 -10.14 -2.71 8.38
N GLN A 157 -8.87 -3.00 8.07
CA GLN A 157 -8.00 -2.07 7.36
C GLN A 157 -7.71 -2.54 5.93
N TRP A 158 -7.93 -1.66 4.96
CA TRP A 158 -7.58 -1.90 3.57
C TRP A 158 -6.09 -1.63 3.33
N ARG A 159 -5.40 -2.59 2.70
CA ARG A 159 -3.97 -2.51 2.38
C ARG A 159 -3.71 -2.96 0.95
N VAL A 160 -2.85 -2.24 0.24
CA VAL A 160 -2.43 -2.57 -1.13
C VAL A 160 -1.43 -3.72 -1.09
N TYR A 161 -1.71 -4.78 -1.84
CA TYR A 161 -0.80 -5.91 -2.00
C TYR A 161 -0.30 -6.10 -3.45
N ASP A 162 -0.86 -5.39 -4.40
CA ASP A 162 -0.42 -5.43 -5.80
C ASP A 162 -0.79 -4.12 -6.51
N VAL A 163 0.03 -3.68 -7.42
CA VAL A 163 -0.26 -2.57 -8.32
C VAL A 163 -0.21 -3.10 -9.75
N VAL A 164 -1.22 -2.75 -10.55
CA VAL A 164 -1.32 -3.12 -11.95
C VAL A 164 -1.12 -1.86 -12.79
N ILE A 165 -0.01 -1.77 -13.48
CA ILE A 165 0.37 -0.62 -14.32
C ILE A 165 0.22 -1.03 -15.77
N GLU A 166 -0.63 -0.34 -16.52
CA GLU A 166 -0.89 -0.67 -17.95
C GLU A 166 -1.20 -2.15 -18.18
N GLY A 167 -1.97 -2.75 -17.27
CA GLY A 167 -2.35 -4.17 -17.32
C GLY A 167 -1.30 -5.14 -16.78
N ILE A 168 -0.11 -4.68 -16.41
CA ILE A 168 0.97 -5.52 -15.87
C ILE A 168 0.95 -5.49 -14.35
N SER A 169 0.61 -6.63 -13.72
CA SER A 169 0.68 -6.81 -12.27
C SER A 169 2.12 -6.87 -11.80
N MET A 170 2.48 -6.02 -10.83
CA MET A 170 3.80 -6.00 -10.20
C MET A 170 4.12 -7.35 -9.55
N VAL A 171 3.18 -7.91 -8.80
CA VAL A 171 3.32 -9.24 -8.18
C VAL A 171 3.58 -10.33 -9.23
N LYS A 172 2.85 -10.34 -10.36
CA LYS A 172 3.05 -11.34 -11.41
C LYS A 172 4.40 -11.18 -12.12
N ASN A 173 4.78 -9.93 -12.39
CA ASN A 173 6.05 -9.61 -13.05
C ASN A 173 7.24 -10.10 -12.22
N TYR A 174 7.33 -9.69 -10.95
CA TYR A 174 8.41 -10.11 -10.07
C TYR A 174 8.37 -11.61 -9.73
N ARG A 175 7.18 -12.20 -9.66
CA ARG A 175 7.06 -13.66 -9.49
C ARG A 175 7.73 -14.43 -10.62
N GLY A 176 7.58 -13.96 -11.85
CA GLY A 176 8.27 -14.56 -12.99
C GLY A 176 9.78 -14.53 -12.83
N GLN A 177 10.32 -13.35 -12.55
CA GLN A 177 11.76 -13.13 -12.37
C GLN A 177 12.35 -13.93 -11.21
N PHE A 178 11.71 -13.86 -10.03
CA PHE A 178 12.24 -14.56 -8.85
C PHE A 178 12.11 -16.07 -8.95
N ARG A 179 11.06 -16.58 -9.61
CA ARG A 179 10.94 -18.02 -9.90
C ARG A 179 12.06 -18.51 -10.83
N GLU A 180 12.44 -17.72 -11.81
CA GLU A 180 13.55 -18.07 -12.70
C GLU A 180 14.85 -18.17 -11.89
N ILE A 181 15.16 -17.20 -11.03
CA ILE A 181 16.34 -17.24 -10.15
C ILE A 181 16.29 -18.47 -9.23
N LEU A 182 15.17 -18.67 -8.51
CA LEU A 182 15.01 -19.74 -7.52
C LEU A 182 14.86 -21.15 -8.13
N SER A 183 14.66 -21.25 -9.44
CA SER A 183 14.66 -22.55 -10.13
C SER A 183 16.06 -23.20 -10.18
N LYS A 184 17.10 -22.39 -10.08
CA LYS A 184 18.51 -22.81 -10.17
C LYS A 184 19.33 -22.49 -8.93
N ASN A 185 18.80 -21.67 -8.02
CA ASN A 185 19.52 -21.09 -6.89
C ASN A 185 18.72 -21.24 -5.59
N LYS A 186 19.39 -21.03 -4.47
CA LYS A 186 18.81 -21.07 -3.12
C LYS A 186 18.19 -19.72 -2.74
N PRO A 187 17.33 -19.66 -1.70
CA PRO A 187 16.81 -18.40 -1.16
C PRO A 187 17.90 -17.36 -0.88
N GLU A 188 19.04 -17.76 -0.35
CA GLU A 188 20.14 -16.85 -0.03
C GLU A 188 20.72 -16.14 -1.28
N ASP A 189 20.78 -16.81 -2.41
CA ASP A 189 21.29 -16.23 -3.65
C ASP A 189 20.36 -15.13 -4.17
N LEU A 190 19.03 -15.29 -3.99
CA LEU A 190 18.06 -14.24 -4.30
C LEU A 190 18.21 -13.06 -3.34
N LEU A 191 18.38 -13.31 -2.04
CA LEU A 191 18.62 -12.26 -1.06
C LEU A 191 19.89 -11.48 -1.38
N GLN A 192 20.97 -12.18 -1.75
CA GLN A 192 22.20 -11.53 -2.17
C GLN A 192 22.00 -10.66 -3.40
N THR A 193 21.30 -11.16 -4.42
CA THR A 193 20.92 -10.37 -5.61
C THR A 193 20.15 -9.10 -5.25
N LEU A 194 19.21 -9.18 -4.30
CA LEU A 194 18.45 -8.03 -3.85
C LEU A 194 19.31 -7.05 -3.04
N ARG A 195 20.21 -7.54 -2.17
CA ARG A 195 21.16 -6.69 -1.44
C ARG A 195 22.00 -5.86 -2.41
N ASP A 196 22.50 -6.48 -3.46
CA ASP A 196 23.36 -5.82 -4.43
C ASP A 196 22.57 -4.76 -5.22
N LYS A 197 21.40 -5.12 -5.74
CA LYS A 197 20.51 -4.16 -6.44
C LYS A 197 20.05 -2.99 -5.58
N THR A 198 19.92 -3.17 -4.27
CA THR A 198 19.49 -2.10 -3.35
C THR A 198 20.63 -1.22 -2.85
N LYS A 199 21.89 -1.65 -3.03
CA LYS A 199 23.10 -0.83 -2.79
C LYS A 199 23.46 0.02 -3.99
N GLU A 200 23.22 -0.48 -5.19
CA GLU A 200 23.41 0.29 -6.42
C GLU A 200 22.39 1.43 -6.44
N LYS A 201 22.87 2.68 -6.48
CA LYS A 201 21.99 3.83 -6.77
C LYS A 201 21.31 3.52 -8.11
N PRO A 202 19.97 3.65 -8.23
CA PRO A 202 19.34 3.57 -9.54
C PRO A 202 20.05 4.56 -10.46
N ALA A 203 20.51 4.05 -11.60
CA ALA A 203 21.02 4.89 -12.66
C ALA A 203 19.92 5.88 -13.05
N GLY A 204 20.20 7.17 -12.86
CA GLY A 204 19.31 8.28 -13.18
C GLY A 204 19.05 8.40 -14.69
#